data_54269916fe498911595752e0c25dc9c3
#
_entry.id   54269916fe498911595752e0c25dc9c3
#
_cell.length_a   1.000
_cell.length_b   1.000
_cell.length_c   1.000
_cell.angle_alpha   90.00
_cell.angle_beta   90.00
_cell.angle_gamma   90.00
#
_symmetry.space_group_name_H-M   'P 1'
#
loop_
_entity.id
_entity.type
_entity.pdbx_description
1 polymer ?
#
loop_
_entity_poly.entity_id
_entity_poly.type
_entity_poly.pdbx_seq_one_letter_code
_entity_poly.pdbx_strand_id
1 'polypeptide(L)'
;MIKIDEIPFKLDSLLQRDSIFVGELPLCKLLLMNDSNFPWFLLIPRKEGVFEMFDLDEDDRLQLQKESDYLLSNLKQHFKATKMNVANLGNIVPQLHIHH
;
A
#
# COMPACT_ATOMS: atom_id res chain seq x y z
N MET A 1 -7.98 -27.28 8.47
CA MET A 1 -8.18 -25.89 8.87
C MET A 1 -7.33 -24.97 8.00
N ILE A 2 -7.93 -23.96 7.42
CA ILE A 2 -7.20 -22.97 6.60
C ILE A 2 -6.47 -22.01 7.55
N LYS A 3 -5.16 -21.84 7.34
CA LYS A 3 -4.39 -20.84 8.06
C LYS A 3 -4.72 -19.44 7.53
N ILE A 4 -4.58 -18.41 8.38
CA ILE A 4 -4.86 -17.04 7.98
C ILE A 4 -4.05 -16.65 6.73
N ASP A 5 -2.77 -17.08 6.65
CA ASP A 5 -1.90 -16.82 5.50
C ASP A 5 -2.38 -17.45 4.21
N GLU A 6 -3.25 -18.48 4.29
CA GLU A 6 -3.79 -19.19 3.14
C GLU A 6 -5.11 -18.60 2.67
N ILE A 7 -5.70 -17.65 3.43
CA ILE A 7 -6.92 -16.96 3.02
C ILE A 7 -6.55 -16.01 1.88
N PRO A 8 -7.18 -16.15 0.70
CA PRO A 8 -6.88 -15.26 -0.41
C PRO A 8 -7.10 -13.80 -0.04
N PHE A 9 -6.11 -12.97 -0.32
CA PHE A 9 -6.21 -11.54 -0.14
C PHE A 9 -7.24 -10.96 -1.10
N LYS A 10 -8.14 -10.12 -0.59
CA LYS A 10 -9.13 -9.42 -1.39
C LYS A 10 -8.99 -7.92 -1.19
N LEU A 11 -8.70 -7.20 -2.27
CA LEU A 11 -8.60 -5.75 -2.24
C LEU A 11 -9.99 -5.15 -1.98
N ASP A 12 -10.03 -4.12 -1.11
CA ASP A 12 -11.25 -3.37 -0.84
C ASP A 12 -11.84 -2.83 -2.14
N SER A 13 -13.16 -2.94 -2.31
CA SER A 13 -13.85 -2.55 -3.54
C SER A 13 -13.72 -1.06 -3.85
N LEU A 14 -13.67 -0.19 -2.84
CA LEU A 14 -13.50 1.25 -3.04
C LEU A 14 -12.09 1.58 -3.50
N LEU A 15 -11.08 0.92 -2.95
CA LEU A 15 -9.69 1.07 -3.40
C LEU A 15 -9.55 0.60 -4.84
N GLN A 16 -10.17 -0.53 -5.18
CA GLN A 16 -10.14 -1.05 -6.55
C GLN A 16 -10.81 -0.09 -7.53
N ARG A 17 -11.96 0.47 -7.15
CA ARG A 17 -12.72 1.40 -7.99
C ARG A 17 -11.94 2.69 -8.27
N ASP A 18 -11.30 3.24 -7.24
CA ASP A 18 -10.71 4.59 -7.27
C ASP A 18 -9.23 4.60 -7.62
N SER A 19 -8.67 3.45 -8.02
CA SER A 19 -7.25 3.34 -8.33
C SER A 19 -7.00 2.59 -9.63
N ILE A 20 -5.75 2.71 -10.10
CA ILE A 20 -5.25 1.99 -11.27
C ILE A 20 -4.18 1.02 -10.75
N PHE A 21 -4.29 -0.25 -11.14
CA PHE A 21 -3.29 -1.25 -10.80
C PHE A 21 -1.97 -0.96 -11.51
N VAL A 22 -0.88 -0.90 -10.74
CA VAL A 22 0.46 -0.65 -11.26
C VAL A 22 1.31 -1.92 -11.25
N GLY A 23 1.30 -2.66 -10.15
CA GLY A 23 2.11 -3.87 -10.04
C GLY A 23 2.02 -4.53 -8.67
N GLU A 24 2.87 -5.54 -8.51
CA GLU A 24 2.96 -6.31 -7.28
C GLU A 24 4.40 -6.28 -6.78
N LEU A 25 4.57 -6.03 -5.47
CA LEU A 25 5.83 -6.17 -4.76
C LEU A 25 5.75 -7.42 -3.88
N PRO A 26 6.84 -7.85 -3.26
CA PRO A 26 6.80 -9.10 -2.45
C PRO A 26 5.68 -9.15 -1.42
N LEU A 27 5.42 -8.05 -0.71
CA LEU A 27 4.33 -7.97 0.26
C LEU A 27 3.12 -7.22 -0.28
N CYS A 28 3.33 -6.11 -0.95
CA CYS A 28 2.28 -5.15 -1.26
C CYS A 28 1.83 -5.16 -2.70
N LYS A 29 0.54 -4.88 -2.89
CA LYS A 29 0.00 -4.46 -4.17
C LYS A 29 0.25 -2.96 -4.33
N LEU A 30 0.71 -2.56 -5.51
CA LEU A 30 1.00 -1.16 -5.82
C LEU A 30 -0.09 -0.60 -6.71
N LEU A 31 -0.74 0.44 -6.25
CA LEU A 31 -1.81 1.13 -6.97
C LEU A 31 -1.47 2.60 -7.15
N LEU A 32 -2.02 3.20 -8.21
CA LEU A 32 -2.00 4.64 -8.42
C LEU A 32 -3.42 5.16 -8.25
N MET A 33 -3.61 6.15 -7.36
CA MET A 33 -4.92 6.79 -7.21
C MET A 33 -5.31 7.49 -8.50
N ASN A 34 -6.58 7.35 -8.89
CA ASN A 34 -7.12 8.00 -10.08
C ASN A 34 -7.45 9.46 -9.75
N ASP A 35 -6.41 10.27 -9.58
CA ASP A 35 -6.49 11.69 -9.26
C ASP A 35 -5.57 12.44 -10.22
N SER A 36 -6.15 13.32 -11.05
CA SER A 36 -5.39 14.08 -12.04
C SER A 36 -4.52 15.20 -11.45
N ASN A 37 -4.76 15.57 -10.18
CA ASN A 37 -4.04 16.68 -9.56
C ASN A 37 -2.74 16.26 -8.88
N PHE A 38 -2.71 15.05 -8.30
CA PHE A 38 -1.56 14.56 -7.52
C PHE A 38 -1.28 13.09 -7.83
N PRO A 39 0.00 12.72 -8.04
CA PRO A 39 0.38 11.32 -8.23
C PRO A 39 0.50 10.59 -6.89
N TRP A 40 -0.64 10.20 -6.32
CA TRP A 40 -0.68 9.40 -5.09
C TRP A 40 -0.54 7.93 -5.43
N PHE A 41 0.50 7.30 -4.89
CA PHE A 41 0.69 5.85 -4.97
C PHE A 41 0.31 5.21 -3.65
N LEU A 42 -0.32 4.04 -3.73
CA LEU A 42 -0.73 3.28 -2.56
C LEU A 42 0.02 1.95 -2.50
N LEU A 43 0.54 1.62 -1.34
CA LEU A 43 0.99 0.27 -1.02
C LEU A 43 -0.05 -0.40 -0.12
N ILE A 44 -0.55 -1.55 -0.55
CA ILE A 44 -1.53 -2.32 0.20
C ILE A 44 -0.91 -3.69 0.50
N PRO A 45 -0.53 -3.97 1.77
CA PRO A 45 -0.05 -5.29 2.15
C PRO A 45 -1.10 -6.35 1.84
N ARG A 46 -0.68 -7.42 1.16
CA ARG A 46 -1.60 -8.50 0.77
C ARG A 46 -1.78 -9.48 1.93
N LYS A 47 -2.30 -8.96 3.04
CA LYS A 47 -2.64 -9.75 4.23
C LYS A 47 -4.09 -9.47 4.60
N GLU A 48 -4.90 -10.50 4.63
CA GLU A 48 -6.31 -10.36 4.96
C GLU A 48 -6.49 -9.96 6.43
N GLY A 49 -7.48 -9.12 6.71
CA GLY A 49 -7.80 -8.72 8.08
C GLY A 49 -6.85 -7.69 8.69
N VAL A 50 -6.00 -7.05 7.89
CA VAL A 50 -5.05 -6.04 8.37
C VAL A 50 -5.63 -4.65 8.14
N PHE A 51 -5.82 -3.90 9.23
CA PHE A 51 -6.34 -2.53 9.21
C PHE A 51 -5.29 -1.52 9.67
N GLU A 52 -4.46 -1.91 10.62
CA GLU A 52 -3.46 -1.05 11.23
C GLU A 52 -2.05 -1.63 11.02
N MET A 53 -1.04 -0.76 11.09
CA MET A 53 0.35 -1.21 10.99
C MET A 53 0.68 -2.27 12.04
N PHE A 54 0.14 -2.14 13.26
CA PHE A 54 0.42 -3.09 14.33
C PHE A 54 -0.26 -4.45 14.14
N ASP A 55 -1.17 -4.59 13.16
CA ASP A 55 -1.75 -5.88 12.80
C ASP A 55 -0.79 -6.73 11.98
N LEU A 56 0.25 -6.14 11.40
CA LEU A 56 1.30 -6.86 10.70
C LEU A 56 2.30 -7.44 11.70
N ASP A 57 2.84 -8.63 11.42
CA ASP A 57 3.94 -9.15 12.21
C ASP A 57 5.23 -8.36 11.92
N GLU A 58 6.28 -8.64 12.69
CA GLU A 58 7.54 -7.90 12.60
C GLU A 58 8.18 -8.02 11.21
N ASP A 59 8.20 -9.24 10.65
CA ASP A 59 8.79 -9.49 9.34
C ASP A 59 8.04 -8.72 8.24
N ASP A 60 6.72 -8.70 8.31
CA ASP A 60 5.90 -7.98 7.33
C ASP A 60 6.06 -6.47 7.47
N ARG A 61 6.21 -5.95 8.70
CA ARG A 61 6.49 -4.51 8.90
C ARG A 61 7.84 -4.12 8.31
N LEU A 62 8.86 -4.97 8.47
CA LEU A 62 10.17 -4.73 7.87
C LEU A 62 10.09 -4.78 6.34
N GLN A 63 9.36 -5.74 5.80
CA GLN A 63 9.19 -5.86 4.36
C GLN A 63 8.43 -4.66 3.80
N LEU A 64 7.38 -4.21 4.49
CA LEU A 64 6.65 -3.01 4.11
C LEU A 64 7.56 -1.78 4.08
N GLN A 65 8.42 -1.63 5.10
CA GLN A 65 9.37 -0.51 5.15
C GLN A 65 10.33 -0.54 3.96
N LYS A 66 10.84 -1.71 3.60
CA LYS A 66 11.71 -1.87 2.44
C LYS A 66 11.02 -1.48 1.15
N GLU A 67 9.78 -1.93 0.97
CA GLU A 67 8.99 -1.60 -0.23
C GLU A 67 8.64 -0.12 -0.28
N SER A 68 8.30 0.47 0.86
CA SER A 68 8.02 1.90 0.97
C SER A 68 9.26 2.74 0.61
N ASP A 69 10.42 2.39 1.16
CA ASP A 69 11.68 3.10 0.86
C ASP A 69 12.04 2.99 -0.62
N TYR A 70 11.89 1.81 -1.19
CA TYR A 70 12.14 1.58 -2.61
C TYR A 70 11.21 2.46 -3.47
N LEU A 71 9.93 2.46 -3.17
CA LEU A 71 8.94 3.26 -3.90
C LEU A 71 9.24 4.75 -3.76
N LEU A 72 9.44 5.24 -2.54
CA LEU A 72 9.70 6.66 -2.29
C LEU A 72 10.93 7.17 -3.00
N SER A 73 12.04 6.41 -2.95
CA SER A 73 13.29 6.84 -3.60
C SER A 73 13.13 6.93 -5.11
N ASN A 74 12.44 5.97 -5.71
CA ASN A 74 12.16 5.99 -7.15
C ASN A 74 11.22 7.11 -7.55
N LEU A 75 10.16 7.34 -6.78
CA LEU A 75 9.20 8.43 -7.05
C LEU A 75 9.86 9.79 -6.90
N LYS A 76 10.66 9.98 -5.85
CA LYS A 76 11.37 11.24 -5.62
C LYS A 76 12.27 11.58 -6.80
N GLN A 77 13.00 10.59 -7.30
CA GLN A 77 13.88 10.78 -8.44
C GLN A 77 13.10 11.04 -9.72
N HIS A 78 12.05 10.25 -9.98
CA HIS A 78 11.27 10.35 -11.21
C HIS A 78 10.54 11.70 -11.32
N PHE A 79 9.90 12.15 -10.24
CA PHE A 79 9.15 13.40 -10.20
C PHE A 79 9.99 14.59 -9.77
N LYS A 80 11.28 14.39 -9.47
CA LYS A 80 12.20 15.45 -9.00
C LYS A 80 11.63 16.19 -7.80
N ALA A 81 11.01 15.44 -6.87
CA ALA A 81 10.33 16.01 -5.72
C ALA A 81 11.33 16.54 -4.69
N THR A 82 11.03 17.66 -4.09
CA THR A 82 11.83 18.23 -2.99
C THR A 82 11.64 17.44 -1.71
N LYS A 83 10.41 16.96 -1.46
CA LYS A 83 10.05 16.21 -0.27
C LYS A 83 8.98 15.18 -0.61
N MET A 84 9.13 13.97 -0.07
CA MET A 84 8.10 12.93 -0.15
C MET A 84 7.37 12.81 1.19
N ASN A 85 6.12 12.39 1.11
CA ASN A 85 5.28 12.18 2.29
C ASN A 85 4.70 10.78 2.27
N VAL A 86 4.59 10.18 3.46
CA VAL A 86 3.98 8.87 3.66
C VAL A 86 2.91 9.01 4.72
N ALA A 87 1.72 8.49 4.45
CA ALA A 87 0.63 8.59 5.41
C ALA A 87 -0.25 7.35 5.38
N ASN A 88 -0.60 6.86 6.56
CA ASN A 88 -1.61 5.82 6.74
C ASN A 88 -2.92 6.51 7.13
N LEU A 89 -3.81 6.63 6.15
CA LEU A 89 -5.12 7.26 6.30
C LEU A 89 -6.19 6.22 5.96
N GLY A 90 -7.35 6.26 6.60
CA GLY A 90 -8.32 5.23 6.27
C GLY A 90 -9.58 5.19 7.09
N ASN A 91 -10.17 6.33 7.39
CA ASN A 91 -11.42 6.36 8.15
C ASN A 91 -12.60 5.80 7.35
N ILE A 92 -12.57 5.91 6.01
CA ILE A 92 -13.61 5.42 5.13
C ILE A 92 -13.31 3.99 4.67
N VAL A 93 -12.06 3.73 4.28
CA VAL A 93 -11.60 2.40 3.88
C VAL A 93 -10.65 1.88 4.95
N PRO A 94 -11.09 0.90 5.77
CA PRO A 94 -10.27 0.42 6.88
C PRO A 94 -9.12 -0.49 6.46
N GLN A 95 -9.19 -1.15 5.29
CA GLN A 95 -8.08 -1.97 4.83
C GLN A 95 -6.80 -1.14 4.76
N LEU A 96 -5.72 -1.65 5.36
CA LEU A 96 -4.46 -0.92 5.45
C LEU A 96 -3.93 -0.54 4.06
N HIS A 97 -3.76 0.75 3.83
CA HIS A 97 -3.19 1.29 2.61
C HIS A 97 -2.36 2.53 2.93
N ILE A 98 -1.14 2.57 2.40
CA ILE A 98 -0.17 3.61 2.73
C ILE A 98 0.00 4.53 1.53
N HIS A 99 -0.30 5.80 1.72
CA HIS A 99 -0.15 6.83 0.70
C HIS A 99 1.31 7.26 0.58
N HIS A 100 1.78 7.41 -0.67
CA HIS A 100 3.15 7.86 -0.99
C HIS A 100 3.14 9.00 -1.99
#